data_5ed07c5a7aabe3691cc054a8650a555b
#
_entry.id   5ed07c5a7aabe3691cc054a8650a555b
#
_cell.length_a   1.000
_cell.length_b   1.000
_cell.length_c   1.000
_cell.angle_alpha   90.00
_cell.angle_beta   90.00
_cell.angle_gamma   90.00
#
_symmetry.space_group_name_H-M   'P 1'
#
loop_
_entity.id
_entity.type
_entity.pdbx_description
1 polymer ?
#
loop_
_entity_poly.entity_id
_entity_poly.type
_entity_poly.pdbx_seq_one_letter_code
_entity_poly.pdbx_strand_id
1 'polypeptide(L)'
;MAININNYNDVFGKLTKAVDIASASDNEEIKKIFSKIKEKVCDIKEGGDRLKRDNEILKIGVVGQVKAGKSSFLNSLLFEGENVLPRASTPMTAGLTVLEYGEKNVFSVEYYTAKEWEKFEDKAKEYDDFVNNVKSMNPALTDEEAAKMANVPDELSAAKELISRCTRVAKGKVGKASEENDFTDIKDLQDILENFVGADGQFTSVVKSLTIRLNDERLKGMRIVDTPV
;
A
#
# COMPACT_ATOMS: atom_id res chain seq x y z
N MET A 1 16.88 -14.49 15.63
CA MET A 1 17.02 -14.63 14.16
C MET A 1 17.96 -13.54 13.69
N ALA A 2 19.13 -13.86 13.16
CA ALA A 2 20.12 -12.84 12.82
C ALA A 2 19.72 -12.16 11.48
N ILE A 3 19.66 -10.84 11.48
CA ILE A 3 19.49 -10.06 10.23
C ILE A 3 20.65 -10.45 9.30
N ASN A 4 20.34 -10.85 8.06
CA ASN A 4 21.38 -11.14 7.08
C ASN A 4 22.04 -9.83 6.63
N ILE A 5 23.15 -9.51 7.31
CA ILE A 5 23.93 -8.27 7.13
C ILE A 5 24.36 -8.06 5.68
N ASN A 6 24.59 -9.16 4.94
CA ASN A 6 25.06 -9.07 3.55
C ASN A 6 23.99 -8.49 2.63
N ASN A 7 22.72 -8.89 2.79
CA ASN A 7 21.62 -8.39 1.95
C ASN A 7 21.29 -6.93 2.24
N TYR A 8 21.29 -6.52 3.51
CA TYR A 8 21.11 -5.13 3.88
C TYR A 8 22.17 -4.24 3.21
N ASN A 9 23.44 -4.63 3.30
CA ASN A 9 24.52 -3.86 2.71
C ASN A 9 24.46 -3.83 1.17
N ASP A 10 24.02 -4.91 0.51
CA ASP A 10 23.85 -4.95 -0.95
C ASP A 10 22.72 -4.02 -1.42
N VAL A 11 21.56 -4.06 -0.76
CA VAL A 11 20.41 -3.17 -1.09
C VAL A 11 20.81 -1.71 -0.91
N PHE A 12 21.43 -1.35 0.22
CA PHE A 12 21.88 0.01 0.46
C PHE A 12 23.02 0.42 -0.47
N GLY A 13 23.93 -0.50 -0.81
CA GLY A 13 24.98 -0.26 -1.79
C GLY A 13 24.42 0.07 -3.18
N LYS A 14 23.40 -0.65 -3.63
CA LYS A 14 22.71 -0.37 -4.91
C LYS A 14 21.96 0.95 -4.87
N LEU A 15 21.24 1.23 -3.77
CA LEU A 15 20.52 2.48 -3.60
C LEU A 15 21.46 3.68 -3.57
N THR A 16 22.55 3.61 -2.83
CA THR A 16 23.56 4.67 -2.77
C THR A 16 24.18 4.92 -4.14
N LYS A 17 24.57 3.85 -4.89
CA LYS A 17 25.08 3.99 -6.26
C LYS A 17 24.07 4.65 -7.20
N ALA A 18 22.80 4.26 -7.13
CA ALA A 18 21.74 4.88 -7.94
C ALA A 18 21.59 6.37 -7.64
N VAL A 19 21.63 6.75 -6.35
CA VAL A 19 21.58 8.15 -5.91
C VAL A 19 22.80 8.92 -6.34
N ASP A 20 24.00 8.34 -6.25
CA ASP A 20 25.26 8.99 -6.66
C ASP A 20 25.29 9.23 -8.18
N ILE A 21 24.86 8.25 -8.99
CA ILE A 21 24.73 8.40 -10.46
C ILE A 21 23.76 9.53 -10.81
N ALA A 22 22.59 9.57 -10.17
CA ALA A 22 21.60 10.58 -10.44
C ALA A 22 21.99 11.97 -9.91
N SER A 23 22.79 12.04 -8.84
CA SER A 23 23.36 13.29 -8.32
C SER A 23 24.44 13.88 -9.25
N ALA A 24 25.02 13.09 -10.14
CA ALA A 24 25.97 13.55 -11.16
C ALA A 24 25.29 14.16 -12.40
N SER A 25 23.96 14.28 -12.42
CA SER A 25 23.21 14.95 -13.49
C SER A 25 23.60 16.42 -13.61
N ASP A 26 23.67 16.97 -14.83
CA ASP A 26 23.93 18.39 -15.06
C ASP A 26 22.71 19.28 -14.73
N ASN A 27 21.55 18.71 -14.44
CA ASN A 27 20.33 19.45 -14.08
C ASN A 27 20.30 19.77 -12.58
N GLU A 28 20.28 21.06 -12.24
CA GLU A 28 20.30 21.55 -10.86
C GLU A 28 19.06 21.15 -10.03
N GLU A 29 17.90 21.02 -10.65
CA GLU A 29 16.68 20.54 -9.95
C GLU A 29 16.83 19.07 -9.57
N ILE A 30 17.36 18.27 -10.48
CA ILE A 30 17.66 16.85 -10.24
C ILE A 30 18.66 16.71 -9.10
N LYS A 31 19.77 17.45 -9.13
CA LYS A 31 20.76 17.47 -8.03
C LYS A 31 20.14 17.79 -6.69
N LYS A 32 19.25 18.79 -6.62
CA LYS A 32 18.59 19.20 -5.38
C LYS A 32 17.65 18.12 -4.83
N ILE A 33 16.95 17.43 -5.71
CA ILE A 33 16.08 16.31 -5.33
C ILE A 33 16.93 15.15 -4.79
N PHE A 34 17.97 14.76 -5.52
CA PHE A 34 18.80 13.63 -5.15
C PHE A 34 19.68 13.88 -3.92
N SER A 35 20.08 15.14 -3.64
CA SER A 35 20.73 15.48 -2.37
C SER A 35 19.84 15.21 -1.16
N LYS A 36 18.54 15.54 -1.24
CA LYS A 36 17.56 15.22 -0.19
C LYS A 36 17.34 13.72 -0.05
N ILE A 37 17.29 12.99 -1.17
CA ILE A 37 17.18 11.52 -1.16
C ILE A 37 18.41 10.91 -0.49
N LYS A 38 19.62 11.41 -0.80
CA LYS A 38 20.86 10.94 -0.20
C LYS A 38 20.87 11.10 1.33
N GLU A 39 20.41 12.25 1.82
CA GLU A 39 20.26 12.49 3.27
C GLU A 39 19.33 11.45 3.89
N LYS A 40 18.15 11.21 3.30
CA LYS A 40 17.19 10.21 3.78
C LYS A 40 17.74 8.78 3.73
N VAL A 41 18.49 8.43 2.70
CA VAL A 41 19.16 7.12 2.61
C VAL A 41 20.16 6.95 3.75
N CYS A 42 20.88 8.01 4.11
CA CYS A 42 21.82 8.00 5.23
C CYS A 42 21.09 7.78 6.56
N ASP A 43 19.99 8.51 6.81
CA ASP A 43 19.16 8.37 8.01
C ASP A 43 18.65 6.92 8.16
N ILE A 44 18.16 6.34 7.06
CA ILE A 44 17.65 4.96 7.04
C ILE A 44 18.78 3.97 7.33
N LYS A 45 19.97 4.18 6.77
CA LYS A 45 21.14 3.32 7.03
C LYS A 45 21.52 3.34 8.50
N GLU A 46 21.61 4.51 9.11
CA GLU A 46 21.93 4.64 10.54
C GLU A 46 20.86 3.99 11.43
N GLY A 47 19.57 4.17 11.09
CA GLY A 47 18.47 3.48 11.76
C GLY A 47 18.58 1.96 11.66
N GLY A 48 18.87 1.45 10.46
CA GLY A 48 19.08 0.01 10.22
C GLY A 48 20.29 -0.56 10.97
N ASP A 49 21.37 0.18 11.09
CA ASP A 49 22.55 -0.25 11.85
C ASP A 49 22.30 -0.28 13.37
N ARG A 50 21.40 0.58 13.88
CA ARG A 50 20.89 0.48 15.27
C ARG A 50 20.05 -0.78 15.47
N LEU A 51 19.07 -1.03 14.58
CA LEU A 51 18.19 -2.21 14.64
C LEU A 51 18.94 -3.52 14.51
N LYS A 52 20.02 -3.57 13.72
CA LYS A 52 20.92 -4.73 13.65
C LYS A 52 21.55 -5.07 15.01
N ARG A 53 21.93 -4.03 15.77
CA ARG A 53 22.50 -4.20 17.11
C ARG A 53 21.47 -4.75 18.10
N ASP A 54 20.21 -4.38 17.91
CA ASP A 54 19.11 -4.72 18.82
C ASP A 54 18.32 -5.97 18.38
N ASN A 55 18.73 -6.65 17.31
CA ASN A 55 18.05 -7.84 16.73
C ASN A 55 16.59 -7.59 16.31
N GLU A 56 16.21 -6.34 16.02
CA GLU A 56 14.86 -6.00 15.58
C GLU A 56 14.69 -6.06 14.05
N ILE A 57 13.45 -6.25 13.61
CA ILE A 57 13.08 -6.21 12.18
C ILE A 57 13.05 -4.76 11.71
N LEU A 58 13.79 -4.44 10.65
CA LEU A 58 13.76 -3.13 10.00
C LEU A 58 12.41 -2.94 9.26
N LYS A 59 11.61 -1.99 9.72
CA LYS A 59 10.35 -1.61 9.08
C LYS A 59 10.58 -0.47 8.10
N ILE A 60 10.26 -0.69 6.82
CA ILE A 60 10.44 0.27 5.73
C ILE A 60 9.06 0.62 5.18
N GLY A 61 8.62 1.85 5.37
CA GLY A 61 7.38 2.36 4.76
C GLY A 61 7.70 3.03 3.41
N VAL A 62 7.00 2.61 2.36
CA VAL A 62 7.06 3.25 1.03
C VAL A 62 5.91 4.23 0.93
N VAL A 63 6.22 5.52 1.01
CA VAL A 63 5.25 6.62 1.04
C VAL A 63 5.44 7.52 -0.19
N GLY A 64 4.35 7.98 -0.77
CA GLY A 64 4.38 8.91 -1.91
C GLY A 64 2.99 9.05 -2.51
N GLN A 65 2.76 10.11 -3.26
CA GLN A 65 1.47 10.38 -3.90
C GLN A 65 1.02 9.23 -4.81
N VAL A 66 -0.29 9.18 -5.10
CA VAL A 66 -0.85 8.26 -6.10
C VAL A 66 -0.11 8.44 -7.42
N LYS A 67 0.21 7.33 -8.08
CA LYS A 67 0.98 7.30 -9.34
C LYS A 67 2.42 7.83 -9.25
N ALA A 68 2.97 8.03 -8.06
CA ALA A 68 4.37 8.42 -7.87
C ALA A 68 5.41 7.32 -8.17
N GLY A 69 4.94 6.12 -8.55
CA GLY A 69 5.82 5.00 -8.92
C GLY A 69 6.23 4.09 -7.76
N LYS A 70 5.54 4.13 -6.61
CA LYS A 70 5.82 3.28 -5.43
C LYS A 70 5.85 1.78 -5.79
N SER A 71 4.75 1.26 -6.33
CA SER A 71 4.66 -0.15 -6.74
C SER A 71 5.64 -0.48 -7.86
N SER A 72 5.90 0.44 -8.79
CA SER A 72 6.92 0.25 -9.84
C SER A 72 8.34 0.14 -9.25
N PHE A 73 8.65 0.93 -8.24
CA PHE A 73 9.91 0.84 -7.52
C PHE A 73 10.05 -0.50 -6.80
N LEU A 74 9.02 -0.93 -6.07
CA LEU A 74 9.01 -2.23 -5.39
C LEU A 74 9.07 -3.40 -6.37
N ASN A 75 8.37 -3.32 -7.49
CA ASN A 75 8.43 -4.30 -8.56
C ASN A 75 9.85 -4.44 -9.13
N SER A 76 10.55 -3.32 -9.35
CA SER A 76 11.94 -3.34 -9.80
C SER A 76 12.90 -3.91 -8.75
N LEU A 77 12.65 -3.62 -7.48
CA LEU A 77 13.51 -4.04 -6.38
C LEU A 77 13.40 -5.53 -6.07
N LEU A 78 12.18 -6.06 -6.06
CA LEU A 78 11.88 -7.42 -5.58
C LEU A 78 11.55 -8.41 -6.69
N PHE A 79 10.98 -7.94 -7.80
CA PHE A 79 10.44 -8.78 -8.87
C PHE A 79 11.09 -8.51 -10.24
N GLU A 80 12.33 -8.02 -10.27
CA GLU A 80 13.11 -7.78 -11.48
C GLU A 80 12.41 -6.90 -12.52
N GLY A 81 11.48 -6.05 -12.06
CA GLY A 81 10.68 -5.16 -12.91
C GLY A 81 9.39 -5.78 -13.43
N GLU A 82 9.11 -7.04 -13.12
CA GLU A 82 7.80 -7.63 -13.40
C GLU A 82 6.69 -6.92 -12.64
N ASN A 83 5.51 -6.84 -13.23
CA ASN A 83 4.39 -6.05 -12.72
C ASN A 83 3.57 -6.87 -11.71
N VAL A 84 4.17 -7.23 -10.58
CA VAL A 84 3.57 -8.10 -9.55
C VAL A 84 2.66 -7.30 -8.63
N LEU A 85 3.18 -6.22 -8.04
CA LEU A 85 2.37 -5.34 -7.21
C LEU A 85 1.47 -4.47 -8.11
N PRO A 86 0.14 -4.51 -7.93
CA PRO A 86 -0.76 -3.75 -8.77
C PRO A 86 -0.53 -2.25 -8.60
N ARG A 87 -0.71 -1.51 -9.67
CA ARG A 87 -0.65 -0.05 -9.63
C ARG A 87 -1.99 0.44 -9.10
N ALA A 88 -2.03 0.81 -7.82
CA ALA A 88 -3.25 1.34 -7.22
C ALA A 88 -3.78 2.55 -8.01
N SER A 89 -5.04 2.50 -8.37
CA SER A 89 -5.71 3.55 -9.13
C SER A 89 -6.44 4.55 -8.22
N THR A 90 -6.73 4.18 -6.97
CA THR A 90 -7.43 5.04 -6.02
C THR A 90 -6.79 4.97 -4.62
N PRO A 91 -6.63 6.12 -3.93
CA PRO A 91 -5.92 6.21 -2.67
C PRO A 91 -6.56 5.47 -1.49
N MET A 92 -7.86 5.19 -1.55
CA MET A 92 -8.65 4.90 -0.36
C MET A 92 -9.22 3.49 -0.30
N THR A 93 -8.99 2.67 -1.33
CA THR A 93 -9.57 1.33 -1.44
C THR A 93 -8.55 0.21 -1.42
N ALA A 94 -7.28 0.51 -1.53
CA ALA A 94 -6.23 -0.51 -1.47
C ALA A 94 -5.86 -0.80 0.00
N GLY A 95 -6.01 -2.04 0.43
CA GLY A 95 -5.49 -2.50 1.72
C GLY A 95 -3.97 -2.34 1.81
N LEU A 96 -3.46 -2.20 3.02
CA LEU A 96 -2.04 -2.12 3.29
C LEU A 96 -1.34 -3.39 2.79
N THR A 97 -0.33 -3.27 1.92
CA THR A 97 0.45 -4.42 1.46
C THR A 97 1.77 -4.48 2.21
N VAL A 98 2.03 -5.61 2.83
CA VAL A 98 3.25 -5.88 3.60
C VAL A 98 4.04 -6.99 2.94
N LEU A 99 5.34 -6.76 2.75
CA LEU A 99 6.29 -7.73 2.20
C LEU A 99 7.32 -8.08 3.28
N GLU A 100 7.48 -9.36 3.58
CA GLU A 100 8.43 -9.83 4.58
C GLU A 100 9.04 -11.18 4.19
N TYR A 101 10.13 -11.56 4.85
CA TYR A 101 10.74 -12.87 4.66
C TYR A 101 9.87 -13.99 5.23
N GLY A 102 9.76 -15.08 4.49
CA GLY A 102 9.20 -16.34 4.94
C GLY A 102 10.01 -17.55 4.45
N GLU A 103 9.96 -18.66 5.17
CA GLU A 103 10.59 -19.92 4.72
C GLU A 103 9.87 -20.53 3.52
N LYS A 104 8.62 -20.11 3.31
CA LYS A 104 7.76 -20.49 2.19
C LYS A 104 7.09 -19.24 1.62
N ASN A 105 6.65 -19.34 0.37
CA ASN A 105 5.83 -18.33 -0.26
C ASN A 105 4.38 -18.46 0.23
N VAL A 106 3.95 -17.48 1.01
CA VAL A 106 2.62 -17.46 1.66
C VAL A 106 2.04 -16.07 1.57
N PHE A 107 0.75 -15.95 1.34
CA PHE A 107 0.04 -14.71 1.55
C PHE A 107 -0.98 -14.85 2.68
N SER A 108 -1.18 -13.79 3.43
CA SER A 108 -2.16 -13.71 4.50
C SER A 108 -3.01 -12.45 4.32
N VAL A 109 -4.32 -12.63 4.34
CA VAL A 109 -5.30 -11.53 4.16
C VAL A 109 -5.99 -11.25 5.49
N GLU A 110 -5.94 -10.01 5.93
CA GLU A 110 -6.73 -9.51 7.05
C GLU A 110 -7.91 -8.69 6.53
N TYR A 111 -9.11 -9.02 6.98
CA TYR A 111 -10.33 -8.31 6.62
C TYR A 111 -10.71 -7.29 7.70
N TYR A 112 -11.47 -6.27 7.33
CA TYR A 112 -12.06 -5.36 8.31
C TYR A 112 -12.95 -6.14 9.28
N THR A 113 -12.88 -5.80 10.54
CA THR A 113 -13.78 -6.29 11.57
C THR A 113 -15.20 -5.74 11.35
N ALA A 114 -16.22 -6.41 11.88
CA ALA A 114 -17.61 -5.91 11.82
C ALA A 114 -17.72 -4.49 12.38
N LYS A 115 -17.02 -4.19 13.49
CA LYS A 115 -17.03 -2.85 14.12
C LYS A 115 -16.35 -1.78 13.26
N GLU A 116 -15.27 -2.12 12.55
CA GLU A 116 -14.63 -1.18 11.62
C GLU A 116 -15.52 -0.95 10.41
N TRP A 117 -16.16 -2.00 9.91
CA TRP A 117 -17.11 -1.91 8.79
C TRP A 117 -18.33 -1.06 9.11
N GLU A 118 -18.91 -1.22 10.27
CA GLU A 118 -20.03 -0.39 10.76
C GLU A 118 -19.67 1.12 10.73
N LYS A 119 -18.44 1.48 11.11
CA LYS A 119 -17.99 2.87 11.02
C LYS A 119 -17.94 3.40 9.58
N PHE A 120 -17.57 2.55 8.61
CA PHE A 120 -17.62 2.95 7.20
C PHE A 120 -19.06 3.09 6.71
N GLU A 121 -19.97 2.22 7.13
CA GLU A 121 -21.40 2.33 6.81
C GLU A 121 -22.00 3.63 7.40
N ASP A 122 -21.64 3.99 8.62
CA ASP A 122 -22.11 5.22 9.26
C ASP A 122 -21.57 6.47 8.54
N LYS A 123 -20.29 6.50 8.20
CA LYS A 123 -19.69 7.58 7.40
C LYS A 123 -20.33 7.69 6.00
N ALA A 124 -20.65 6.56 5.37
CA ALA A 124 -21.31 6.55 4.07
C ALA A 124 -22.75 7.11 4.16
N LYS A 125 -23.46 6.87 5.25
CA LYS A 125 -24.76 7.49 5.51
C LYS A 125 -24.64 9.01 5.71
N GLU A 126 -23.65 9.43 6.50
CA GLU A 126 -23.36 10.85 6.71
C GLU A 126 -23.06 11.57 5.38
N TYR A 127 -22.31 10.93 4.48
CA TYR A 127 -22.11 11.43 3.11
C TYR A 127 -23.45 11.63 2.39
N ASP A 128 -24.35 10.62 2.46
CA ASP A 128 -25.66 10.70 1.80
C ASP A 128 -26.52 11.84 2.39
N ASP A 129 -26.43 12.11 3.69
CA ASP A 129 -27.14 13.22 4.33
C ASP A 129 -26.65 14.58 3.82
N PHE A 130 -25.32 14.76 3.65
CA PHE A 130 -24.77 15.97 3.03
C PHE A 130 -25.28 16.18 1.61
N VAL A 131 -25.20 15.14 0.78
CA VAL A 131 -25.62 15.18 -0.62
C VAL A 131 -27.13 15.46 -0.74
N ASN A 132 -27.95 14.78 0.05
CA ASN A 132 -29.41 14.92 0.03
C ASN A 132 -29.85 16.31 0.47
N ASN A 133 -29.19 16.93 1.45
CA ASN A 133 -29.45 18.31 1.87
C ASN A 133 -29.29 19.29 0.70
N VAL A 134 -28.19 19.19 -0.06
CA VAL A 134 -27.96 20.06 -1.22
C VAL A 134 -28.94 19.77 -2.34
N LYS A 135 -29.22 18.49 -2.64
CA LYS A 135 -30.19 18.09 -3.68
C LYS A 135 -31.62 18.47 -3.34
N SER A 136 -31.98 18.61 -2.08
CA SER A 136 -33.29 19.13 -1.68
C SER A 136 -33.52 20.57 -2.12
N MET A 137 -32.43 21.35 -2.21
CA MET A 137 -32.45 22.76 -2.68
C MET A 137 -32.29 22.86 -4.21
N ASN A 138 -31.58 21.91 -4.81
CA ASN A 138 -31.38 21.85 -6.27
C ASN A 138 -31.40 20.38 -6.77
N PRO A 139 -32.59 19.85 -7.10
CA PRO A 139 -32.76 18.44 -7.50
C PRO A 139 -32.08 18.05 -8.82
N ALA A 140 -31.64 19.02 -9.60
CA ALA A 140 -30.98 18.76 -10.90
C ALA A 140 -29.50 18.36 -10.78
N LEU A 141 -28.89 18.51 -9.61
CA LEU A 141 -27.48 18.19 -9.38
C LEU A 141 -27.25 16.67 -9.33
N THR A 142 -26.13 16.23 -9.88
CA THR A 142 -25.61 14.89 -9.64
C THR A 142 -25.08 14.79 -8.20
N ASP A 143 -24.89 13.54 -7.72
CA ASP A 143 -24.37 13.31 -6.36
C ASP A 143 -22.96 13.90 -6.19
N GLU A 144 -22.11 13.81 -7.24
CA GLU A 144 -20.76 14.39 -7.22
C GLU A 144 -20.77 15.92 -7.15
N GLU A 145 -21.67 16.58 -7.91
CA GLU A 145 -21.82 18.04 -7.87
C GLU A 145 -22.35 18.50 -6.52
N ALA A 146 -23.34 17.80 -5.98
CA ALA A 146 -23.91 18.08 -4.66
C ALA A 146 -22.86 17.89 -3.55
N ALA A 147 -22.05 16.83 -3.62
CA ALA A 147 -20.98 16.58 -2.66
C ALA A 147 -19.91 17.68 -2.68
N LYS A 148 -19.52 18.17 -3.88
CA LYS A 148 -18.60 19.29 -4.02
C LYS A 148 -19.19 20.59 -3.45
N MET A 149 -20.45 20.88 -3.71
CA MET A 149 -21.14 22.07 -3.17
C MET A 149 -21.26 21.99 -1.65
N ALA A 150 -21.51 20.80 -1.09
CA ALA A 150 -21.58 20.58 0.34
C ALA A 150 -20.22 20.61 1.05
N ASN A 151 -19.10 20.68 0.30
CA ASN A 151 -17.74 20.50 0.83
C ASN A 151 -17.64 19.25 1.71
N VAL A 152 -18.15 18.13 1.21
CA VAL A 152 -18.12 16.85 1.94
C VAL A 152 -16.67 16.48 2.26
N PRO A 153 -16.36 16.12 3.52
CA PRO A 153 -15.02 15.68 3.89
C PRO A 153 -14.56 14.45 3.08
N ASP A 154 -13.27 14.42 2.70
CA ASP A 154 -12.68 13.35 1.89
C ASP A 154 -12.87 11.97 2.54
N GLU A 155 -12.84 11.89 3.88
CA GLU A 155 -13.04 10.63 4.60
C GLU A 155 -14.47 10.07 4.45
N LEU A 156 -15.49 10.91 4.29
CA LEU A 156 -16.87 10.48 4.04
C LEU A 156 -17.02 10.00 2.60
N SER A 157 -16.43 10.74 1.66
CA SER A 157 -16.39 10.37 0.24
C SER A 157 -15.71 9.01 0.03
N ALA A 158 -14.62 8.79 0.73
CA ALA A 158 -13.90 7.54 0.74
C ALA A 158 -14.70 6.37 1.30
N ALA A 159 -15.34 6.57 2.44
CA ALA A 159 -16.18 5.55 3.03
C ALA A 159 -17.35 5.20 2.11
N LYS A 160 -17.96 6.21 1.46
CA LYS A 160 -19.04 6.02 0.47
C LYS A 160 -18.55 5.19 -0.72
N GLU A 161 -17.37 5.52 -1.27
CA GLU A 161 -16.77 4.76 -2.38
C GLU A 161 -16.50 3.31 -1.95
N LEU A 162 -15.89 3.08 -0.78
CA LEU A 162 -15.60 1.76 -0.24
C LEU A 162 -16.88 0.91 -0.14
N ILE A 163 -17.95 1.45 0.46
CA ILE A 163 -19.23 0.77 0.64
C ILE A 163 -19.89 0.49 -0.71
N SER A 164 -19.87 1.45 -1.65
CA SER A 164 -20.50 1.30 -2.97
C SER A 164 -19.85 0.21 -3.83
N ARG A 165 -18.55 0.00 -3.68
CA ARG A 165 -17.78 -1.06 -4.38
C ARG A 165 -17.95 -2.44 -3.75
N CYS A 166 -18.43 -2.51 -2.51
CA CYS A 166 -18.53 -3.76 -1.78
C CYS A 166 -19.66 -4.65 -2.33
N THR A 167 -19.27 -5.76 -2.97
CA THR A 167 -20.22 -6.77 -3.41
C THR A 167 -20.77 -7.58 -2.23
N ARG A 168 -21.90 -8.27 -2.45
CA ARG A 168 -22.48 -9.18 -1.44
C ARG A 168 -21.50 -10.29 -1.04
N VAL A 169 -20.70 -10.78 -1.99
CA VAL A 169 -19.68 -11.82 -1.77
C VAL A 169 -18.55 -11.27 -0.90
N ALA A 170 -18.03 -10.09 -1.23
CA ALA A 170 -16.99 -9.43 -0.46
C ALA A 170 -17.48 -9.13 0.98
N LYS A 171 -18.67 -8.59 1.15
CA LYS A 171 -19.26 -8.31 2.47
C LYS A 171 -19.30 -9.54 3.37
N GLY A 172 -19.46 -10.74 2.80
CA GLY A 172 -19.41 -12.01 3.54
C GLY A 172 -18.06 -12.32 4.18
N LYS A 173 -16.99 -11.61 3.82
CA LYS A 173 -15.64 -11.73 4.42
C LYS A 173 -15.44 -10.78 5.61
N VAL A 174 -16.25 -9.75 5.76
CA VAL A 174 -16.15 -8.81 6.89
C VAL A 174 -16.34 -9.54 8.21
N GLY A 175 -15.43 -9.30 9.15
CA GLY A 175 -15.42 -9.94 10.47
C GLY A 175 -14.95 -11.41 10.46
N LYS A 176 -14.50 -11.93 9.32
CA LYS A 176 -13.86 -13.25 9.26
C LYS A 176 -12.43 -13.19 9.81
N ALA A 177 -11.97 -14.34 10.30
CA ALA A 177 -10.56 -14.51 10.64
C ALA A 177 -9.67 -14.30 9.40
N SER A 178 -8.41 -13.91 9.62
CA SER A 178 -7.41 -13.84 8.56
C SER A 178 -7.27 -15.19 7.86
N GLU A 179 -7.14 -15.13 6.54
CA GLU A 179 -6.90 -16.30 5.68
C GLU A 179 -5.42 -16.33 5.31
N GLU A 180 -4.81 -17.52 5.39
CA GLU A 180 -3.43 -17.72 4.98
C GLU A 180 -3.39 -18.87 3.97
N ASN A 181 -2.72 -18.66 2.82
CA ASN A 181 -2.60 -19.64 1.76
C ASN A 181 -1.21 -19.58 1.12
N ASP A 182 -0.74 -20.75 0.67
CA ASP A 182 0.50 -20.86 -0.10
C ASP A 182 0.26 -20.42 -1.54
N PHE A 183 1.32 -19.93 -2.20
CA PHE A 183 1.35 -19.72 -3.65
C PHE A 183 2.67 -20.27 -4.21
N THR A 184 2.65 -20.67 -5.49
CA THR A 184 3.77 -21.39 -6.11
C THR A 184 4.72 -20.48 -6.86
N ASP A 185 4.20 -19.54 -7.62
CA ASP A 185 4.99 -18.68 -8.48
C ASP A 185 4.51 -17.22 -8.49
N ILE A 186 5.23 -16.36 -9.22
CA ILE A 186 4.93 -14.93 -9.32
C ILE A 186 3.59 -14.68 -10.01
N LYS A 187 3.18 -15.54 -10.93
CA LYS A 187 1.91 -15.38 -11.65
C LYS A 187 0.73 -15.63 -10.73
N ASP A 188 0.80 -16.69 -9.91
CA ASP A 188 -0.18 -16.94 -8.86
C ASP A 188 -0.31 -15.73 -7.92
N LEU A 189 0.84 -15.14 -7.54
CA LEU A 189 0.87 -13.94 -6.71
C LEU A 189 0.23 -12.73 -7.39
N GLN A 190 0.44 -12.54 -8.70
CA GLN A 190 -0.21 -11.46 -9.45
C GLN A 190 -1.74 -11.59 -9.42
N ASP A 191 -2.26 -12.79 -9.70
CA ASP A 191 -3.71 -13.06 -9.70
C ASP A 191 -4.31 -12.83 -8.30
N ILE A 192 -3.61 -13.23 -7.24
CA ILE A 192 -3.99 -12.98 -5.86
C ILE A 192 -4.06 -11.48 -5.58
N LEU A 193 -3.01 -10.75 -5.91
CA LEU A 193 -2.92 -9.32 -5.65
C LEU A 193 -3.98 -8.53 -6.43
N GLU A 194 -4.22 -8.90 -7.70
CA GLU A 194 -5.28 -8.28 -8.51
C GLU A 194 -6.65 -8.45 -7.83
N ASN A 195 -6.93 -9.63 -7.27
CA ASN A 195 -8.21 -9.95 -6.67
C ASN A 195 -8.43 -9.29 -5.29
N PHE A 196 -7.37 -9.14 -4.47
CA PHE A 196 -7.48 -8.66 -3.09
C PHE A 196 -7.10 -7.19 -2.90
N VAL A 197 -6.22 -6.63 -3.74
CA VAL A 197 -5.74 -5.24 -3.60
C VAL A 197 -5.69 -4.49 -4.94
N GLY A 198 -6.02 -5.14 -6.05
CA GLY A 198 -6.17 -4.49 -7.35
C GLY A 198 -7.36 -3.51 -7.37
N ALA A 199 -7.33 -2.55 -8.30
CA ALA A 199 -8.36 -1.51 -8.39
C ALA A 199 -9.79 -2.06 -8.53
N ASP A 200 -9.95 -3.13 -9.31
CA ASP A 200 -11.23 -3.77 -9.61
C ASP A 200 -11.34 -5.16 -8.98
N GLY A 201 -10.48 -5.46 -8.00
CA GLY A 201 -10.45 -6.75 -7.33
C GLY A 201 -11.74 -7.01 -6.53
N GLN A 202 -12.19 -8.27 -6.58
CA GLN A 202 -13.47 -8.67 -5.97
C GLN A 202 -13.53 -8.38 -4.46
N PHE A 203 -12.39 -8.49 -3.75
CA PHE A 203 -12.32 -8.36 -2.30
C PHE A 203 -11.65 -7.06 -1.82
N THR A 204 -11.15 -6.22 -2.74
CA THR A 204 -10.36 -5.02 -2.42
C THR A 204 -11.06 -4.11 -1.40
N SER A 205 -12.38 -3.98 -1.47
CA SER A 205 -13.15 -3.12 -0.55
C SER A 205 -13.19 -3.60 0.89
N VAL A 206 -12.94 -4.88 1.16
CA VAL A 206 -13.06 -5.49 2.51
C VAL A 206 -11.72 -5.91 3.09
N VAL A 207 -10.64 -5.80 2.33
CA VAL A 207 -9.27 -6.13 2.78
C VAL A 207 -8.69 -4.96 3.55
N LYS A 208 -8.30 -5.21 4.80
CA LYS A 208 -7.60 -4.25 5.65
C LYS A 208 -6.10 -4.27 5.39
N SER A 209 -5.53 -5.48 5.33
CA SER A 209 -4.12 -5.65 5.00
C SER A 209 -3.87 -6.98 4.30
N LEU A 210 -2.86 -7.00 3.44
CA LEU A 210 -2.32 -8.19 2.79
C LEU A 210 -0.85 -8.32 3.15
N THR A 211 -0.46 -9.44 3.75
CA THR A 211 0.94 -9.75 4.06
C THR A 211 1.43 -10.84 3.12
N ILE A 212 2.50 -10.55 2.41
CA ILE A 212 3.17 -11.48 1.49
C ILE A 212 4.49 -11.88 2.12
N ARG A 213 4.65 -13.16 2.40
CA ARG A 213 5.91 -13.76 2.82
C ARG A 213 6.56 -14.42 1.62
N LEU A 214 7.77 -14.01 1.31
CA LEU A 214 8.56 -14.54 0.21
C LEU A 214 9.78 -15.29 0.75
N ASN A 215 10.07 -16.43 0.17
CA ASN A 215 11.34 -17.12 0.42
C ASN A 215 12.45 -16.42 -0.39
N ASP A 216 12.71 -15.18 -0.03
CA ASP A 216 13.73 -14.32 -0.64
C ASP A 216 14.67 -13.78 0.43
N GLU A 217 15.92 -14.20 0.37
CA GLU A 217 16.97 -13.82 1.33
C GLU A 217 17.15 -12.31 1.46
N ARG A 218 16.78 -11.54 0.42
CA ARG A 218 16.84 -10.06 0.42
C ARG A 218 15.92 -9.43 1.47
N LEU A 219 14.84 -10.12 1.82
CA LEU A 219 13.84 -9.65 2.81
C LEU A 219 14.19 -10.05 4.24
N LYS A 220 15.22 -10.87 4.48
CA LYS A 220 15.59 -11.27 5.85
C LYS A 220 15.91 -10.08 6.74
N GLY A 221 15.19 -9.98 7.84
CA GLY A 221 15.29 -8.90 8.81
C GLY A 221 14.65 -7.58 8.35
N MET A 222 13.89 -7.60 7.26
CA MET A 222 13.16 -6.44 6.76
C MET A 222 11.66 -6.73 6.63
N ARG A 223 10.85 -5.70 6.88
CA ARG A 223 9.42 -5.67 6.60
C ARG A 223 9.14 -4.42 5.79
N ILE A 224 8.73 -4.57 4.54
CA ILE A 224 8.41 -3.47 3.64
C ILE A 224 6.90 -3.28 3.64
N VAL A 225 6.46 -2.04 3.82
CA VAL A 225 5.04 -1.68 3.86
C VAL A 225 4.78 -0.72 2.70
N ASP A 226 3.99 -1.16 1.71
CA ASP A 226 3.46 -0.31 0.66
C ASP A 226 2.16 0.33 1.17
N THR A 227 2.20 1.64 1.36
CA THR A 227 1.05 2.38 1.90
C THR A 227 0.20 2.90 0.76
N PRO A 228 -1.11 2.62 0.75
CA PRO A 228 -2.04 3.40 -0.07
C PRO A 228 -2.01 4.86 0.42
N VAL A 229 -2.03 5.80 -0.49
CA VAL A 229 -2.06 7.23 -0.17
C VAL A 229 -3.33 7.84 -0.70
#